data_fcd33de44e3870db670660aa3d9ec52c
#
_entry.id   fcd33de44e3870db670660aa3d9ec52c
#
_cell.length_a   1.000
_cell.length_b   1.000
_cell.length_c   1.000
_cell.angle_alpha   90.00
_cell.angle_beta   90.00
_cell.angle_gamma   90.00
#
_symmetry.space_group_name_H-M   'P 1'
#
loop_
_entity.id
_entity.type
_entity.pdbx_description
1 polymer ?
#
loop_
_entity_poly.entity_id
_entity_poly.type
_entity_poly.pdbx_seq_one_letter_code
_entity_poly.pdbx_strand_id
1 'polypeptide(L)'
;LARLFKISFLVFLALALLPALPSLGLAEDAATRPADVVDAAQVVPGLVMEARYFGDHNFLGRPVKGYQAPLCLLTRRAALALAKVQAELKPLGLGLKVYDCYRPRQAVADFVAWAKALDDRATQAEFYSTVDKKNLFAKGYIAERSSHSRGSTVDMTIIPLPAPAQEAYQPGKNLRPCYLPAARRFGDNGLDMGTGFDCFHPLSHTANPAVGAQQRANRLLLLSLMARYGFKNYDLEWWHYTLEGEPYPETYFDFPVR
;
A
#
# COMPACT_ATOMS: atom_id res chain seq x y z
N LEU A 1 85.88 13.00 34.60
CA LEU A 1 84.58 13.59 34.94
C LEU A 1 83.90 14.10 33.68
N ALA A 2 83.16 13.34 32.97
CA ALA A 2 82.39 13.78 31.80
C ALA A 2 80.92 13.46 32.07
N ARG A 3 80.04 14.45 32.14
CA ARG A 3 78.58 14.36 32.21
C ARG A 3 78.05 14.25 30.80
N LEU A 4 77.37 13.10 30.50
CA LEU A 4 76.62 12.91 29.31
C LEU A 4 75.20 13.50 29.48
N PHE A 5 74.89 14.47 28.62
CA PHE A 5 73.52 15.01 28.45
C PHE A 5 72.77 14.08 27.50
N LYS A 6 71.68 13.44 27.99
CA LYS A 6 70.70 12.77 27.15
C LYS A 6 69.66 13.77 26.67
N ILE A 7 69.62 14.04 25.37
CA ILE A 7 68.58 14.80 24.71
C ILE A 7 67.49 13.82 24.31
N SER A 8 66.30 13.90 24.95
CA SER A 8 65.12 13.14 24.55
C SER A 8 64.36 13.97 23.50
N PHE A 9 64.30 13.42 22.28
CA PHE A 9 63.40 13.95 21.21
C PHE A 9 61.99 13.42 21.43
N LEU A 10 61.06 14.29 21.84
CA LEU A 10 59.64 14.02 21.81
C LEU A 10 59.14 14.27 20.38
N VAL A 11 58.76 13.19 19.67
CA VAL A 11 58.05 13.29 18.41
C VAL A 11 56.54 13.47 18.71
N PHE A 12 56.04 14.68 18.48
CA PHE A 12 54.59 14.92 18.50
C PHE A 12 53.98 14.43 17.18
N LEU A 13 53.26 13.33 17.26
CA LEU A 13 52.43 12.84 16.15
C LEU A 13 51.13 13.65 16.14
N ALA A 14 51.03 14.65 15.25
CA ALA A 14 49.81 15.40 15.03
C ALA A 14 48.83 14.52 14.22
N LEU A 15 47.84 13.95 14.88
CA LEU A 15 46.72 13.28 14.25
C LEU A 15 45.82 14.32 13.60
N ALA A 16 45.91 14.53 12.31
CA ALA A 16 44.98 15.37 11.56
C ALA A 16 43.63 14.72 11.49
N LEU A 17 42.67 15.16 12.32
CA LEU A 17 41.25 14.85 12.12
C LEU A 17 40.75 15.54 10.84
N LEU A 18 40.62 14.76 9.77
CA LEU A 18 39.87 15.19 8.60
C LEU A 18 38.39 15.29 8.97
N PRO A 19 37.72 16.42 8.77
CA PRO A 19 36.28 16.51 8.98
C PRO A 19 35.60 15.60 7.93
N ALA A 20 34.78 14.67 8.40
CA ALA A 20 33.89 13.89 7.55
C ALA A 20 32.93 14.90 6.86
N LEU A 21 33.09 15.07 5.56
CA LEU A 21 32.14 15.81 4.72
C LEU A 21 30.81 15.07 4.80
N PRO A 22 29.69 15.74 5.15
CA PRO A 22 28.40 15.14 5.05
C PRO A 22 28.16 14.75 3.58
N SER A 23 27.86 13.49 3.32
CA SER A 23 27.40 13.07 2.01
C SER A 23 26.11 13.86 1.72
N LEU A 24 26.18 14.82 0.82
CA LEU A 24 25.02 15.42 0.18
C LEU A 24 24.37 14.30 -0.65
N GLY A 25 23.53 13.49 -0.01
CA GLY A 25 22.55 12.68 -0.71
C GLY A 25 21.68 13.66 -1.49
N LEU A 26 21.75 13.62 -2.81
CA LEU A 26 20.81 14.34 -3.67
C LEU A 26 19.44 13.89 -3.23
N ALA A 27 18.65 14.78 -2.63
CA ALA A 27 17.24 14.52 -2.36
C ALA A 27 16.60 14.23 -3.72
N GLU A 28 16.15 13.00 -3.91
CA GLU A 28 15.50 12.58 -5.15
C GLU A 28 14.26 13.46 -5.34
N ASP A 29 14.11 14.03 -6.54
CA ASP A 29 12.95 14.90 -6.85
C ASP A 29 11.68 14.07 -6.75
N ALA A 30 10.83 14.39 -5.76
CA ALA A 30 9.59 13.67 -5.50
C ALA A 30 8.60 13.70 -6.69
N ALA A 31 8.78 14.59 -7.65
CA ALA A 31 7.98 14.66 -8.88
C ALA A 31 8.50 13.75 -10.00
N THR A 32 9.70 13.20 -9.86
CA THR A 32 10.31 12.31 -10.86
C THR A 32 10.11 10.85 -10.44
N ARG A 33 9.63 10.03 -11.39
CA ARG A 33 9.51 8.57 -11.17
C ARG A 33 10.91 7.94 -11.13
N PRO A 34 11.31 7.28 -10.03
CA PRO A 34 12.56 6.55 -9.96
C PRO A 34 12.65 5.44 -11.00
N ALA A 35 13.84 5.18 -11.53
CA ALA A 35 14.07 4.16 -12.55
C ALA A 35 13.78 2.73 -12.07
N ASP A 36 13.84 2.50 -10.75
CA ASP A 36 13.49 1.20 -10.12
C ASP A 36 12.01 1.06 -9.78
N VAL A 37 11.18 2.07 -10.01
CA VAL A 37 9.72 1.95 -9.93
C VAL A 37 9.18 1.44 -11.26
N VAL A 38 8.59 0.26 -11.23
CA VAL A 38 8.14 -0.49 -12.41
C VAL A 38 6.64 -0.75 -12.37
N ASP A 39 6.04 -1.05 -13.51
CA ASP A 39 4.71 -1.65 -13.54
C ASP A 39 4.81 -3.10 -13.07
N ALA A 40 4.12 -3.42 -11.96
CA ALA A 40 4.14 -4.75 -11.37
C ALA A 40 3.59 -5.84 -12.30
N ALA A 41 2.70 -5.51 -13.23
CA ALA A 41 2.18 -6.46 -14.21
C ALA A 41 3.28 -7.02 -15.14
N GLN A 42 4.36 -6.25 -15.36
CA GLN A 42 5.52 -6.70 -16.15
C GLN A 42 6.45 -7.64 -15.38
N VAL A 43 6.33 -7.70 -14.05
CA VAL A 43 7.21 -8.48 -13.15
C VAL A 43 6.49 -9.66 -12.53
N VAL A 44 5.17 -9.56 -12.35
CA VAL A 44 4.31 -10.56 -11.68
C VAL A 44 3.41 -11.23 -12.72
N PRO A 45 3.78 -12.38 -13.29
CA PRO A 45 3.01 -13.02 -14.35
C PRO A 45 1.62 -13.45 -13.88
N GLY A 46 0.56 -12.93 -14.53
CA GLY A 46 -0.82 -13.24 -14.23
C GLY A 46 -1.40 -12.43 -13.05
N LEU A 47 -0.76 -11.32 -12.67
CA LEU A 47 -1.33 -10.35 -11.75
C LEU A 47 -2.63 -9.77 -12.33
N VAL A 48 -3.71 -9.84 -11.58
CA VAL A 48 -4.98 -9.21 -11.96
C VAL A 48 -5.00 -7.80 -11.41
N MET A 49 -5.29 -6.82 -12.28
CA MET A 49 -5.35 -5.40 -11.90
C MET A 49 -6.78 -4.89 -11.88
N GLU A 50 -7.19 -4.32 -10.76
CA GLU A 50 -8.43 -3.54 -10.62
C GLU A 50 -8.11 -2.19 -9.99
N ALA A 51 -7.58 -1.25 -10.79
CA ALA A 51 -7.14 0.07 -10.33
C ALA A 51 -8.34 0.90 -9.83
N ARG A 52 -8.70 0.76 -8.56
CA ARG A 52 -9.90 1.35 -7.95
C ARG A 52 -9.89 2.87 -8.02
N TYR A 53 -8.75 3.50 -7.87
CA TYR A 53 -8.64 4.97 -7.86
C TYR A 53 -8.50 5.59 -9.26
N PHE A 54 -8.27 4.78 -10.28
CA PHE A 54 -8.38 5.21 -11.68
C PHE A 54 -9.85 5.30 -12.15
N GLY A 55 -10.74 4.50 -11.56
CA GLY A 55 -12.18 4.47 -11.87
C GLY A 55 -13.05 5.10 -10.78
N ASP A 56 -14.35 4.85 -10.89
CA ASP A 56 -15.37 5.41 -9.99
C ASP A 56 -15.65 4.52 -8.76
N HIS A 57 -15.23 3.24 -8.77
CA HIS A 57 -15.52 2.30 -7.68
C HIS A 57 -14.52 2.44 -6.52
N ASN A 58 -14.58 3.55 -5.83
CA ASN A 58 -13.81 3.87 -4.64
C ASN A 58 -14.65 4.76 -3.70
N PHE A 59 -14.15 5.05 -2.52
CA PHE A 59 -14.89 5.81 -1.52
C PHE A 59 -15.14 7.28 -1.88
N LEU A 60 -14.46 7.84 -2.90
CA LEU A 60 -14.75 9.17 -3.44
C LEU A 60 -15.90 9.12 -4.46
N GLY A 61 -16.15 7.96 -5.10
CA GLY A 61 -17.14 7.78 -6.16
C GLY A 61 -16.76 8.42 -7.50
N ARG A 62 -15.47 8.67 -7.72
CA ARG A 62 -14.91 9.29 -8.93
C ARG A 62 -13.44 8.96 -9.09
N PRO A 63 -12.85 9.14 -10.29
CA PRO A 63 -11.41 9.04 -10.48
C PRO A 63 -10.64 9.99 -9.56
N VAL A 64 -9.52 9.52 -9.02
CA VAL A 64 -8.69 10.24 -8.06
C VAL A 64 -7.56 10.97 -8.78
N LYS A 65 -7.21 12.16 -8.30
CA LYS A 65 -6.12 12.97 -8.87
C LYS A 65 -4.81 12.19 -8.91
N GLY A 66 -4.10 12.31 -10.04
CA GLY A 66 -2.80 11.67 -10.23
C GLY A 66 -2.84 10.27 -10.82
N TYR A 67 -4.00 9.60 -10.89
CA TYR A 67 -4.17 8.35 -11.62
C TYR A 67 -4.55 8.65 -13.08
N GLN A 68 -3.62 8.43 -14.00
CA GLN A 68 -3.78 8.67 -15.44
C GLN A 68 -3.86 7.38 -16.27
N ALA A 69 -3.50 6.24 -15.64
CA ALA A 69 -3.61 4.91 -16.23
C ALA A 69 -3.91 3.87 -15.14
N PRO A 70 -4.55 2.74 -15.49
CA PRO A 70 -4.85 1.65 -14.56
C PRO A 70 -3.62 0.77 -14.31
N LEU A 71 -2.54 1.33 -13.76
CA LEU A 71 -1.27 0.65 -13.54
C LEU A 71 -0.99 0.43 -12.05
N CYS A 72 -0.31 -0.67 -11.75
CA CYS A 72 0.28 -0.95 -10.44
C CYS A 72 1.76 -0.62 -10.47
N LEU A 73 2.13 0.59 -10.09
CA LEU A 73 3.53 1.00 -9.98
C LEU A 73 4.09 0.62 -8.60
N LEU A 74 5.18 -0.15 -8.58
CA LEU A 74 5.89 -0.54 -7.36
C LEU A 74 7.39 -0.42 -7.56
N THR A 75 8.13 -0.23 -6.46
CA THR A 75 9.58 -0.44 -6.52
C THR A 75 9.85 -1.86 -7.03
N ARG A 76 10.88 -2.03 -7.85
CA ARG A 76 11.27 -3.35 -8.40
C ARG A 76 11.44 -4.40 -7.30
N ARG A 77 11.94 -3.99 -6.14
CA ARG A 77 12.10 -4.87 -4.98
C ARG A 77 10.75 -5.38 -4.47
N ALA A 78 9.74 -4.51 -4.33
CA ALA A 78 8.40 -4.90 -3.93
C ALA A 78 7.72 -5.78 -4.99
N ALA A 79 7.84 -5.43 -6.28
CA ALA A 79 7.28 -6.23 -7.37
C ALA A 79 7.89 -7.64 -7.44
N LEU A 80 9.21 -7.79 -7.25
CA LEU A 80 9.88 -9.09 -7.21
C LEU A 80 9.47 -9.94 -6.00
N ALA A 81 9.26 -9.32 -4.83
CA ALA A 81 8.72 -10.00 -3.66
C ALA A 81 7.28 -10.48 -3.91
N LEU A 82 6.45 -9.63 -4.53
CA LEU A 82 5.08 -9.97 -4.90
C LEU A 82 5.01 -11.12 -5.93
N ALA A 83 5.97 -11.18 -6.88
CA ALA A 83 6.06 -12.29 -7.84
C ALA A 83 6.27 -13.65 -7.15
N LYS A 84 6.98 -13.68 -6.03
CA LYS A 84 7.16 -14.91 -5.24
C LYS A 84 5.87 -15.33 -4.56
N VAL A 85 5.08 -14.38 -4.03
CA VAL A 85 3.74 -14.65 -3.47
C VAL A 85 2.83 -15.25 -4.55
N GLN A 86 2.79 -14.64 -5.73
CA GLN A 86 2.04 -15.13 -6.90
C GLN A 86 2.45 -16.56 -7.29
N ALA A 87 3.75 -16.85 -7.29
CA ALA A 87 4.27 -18.18 -7.64
C ALA A 87 3.83 -19.28 -6.65
N GLU A 88 3.71 -18.97 -5.36
CA GLU A 88 3.18 -19.93 -4.36
C GLU A 88 1.68 -20.14 -4.47
N LEU A 89 0.92 -19.13 -4.87
CA LEU A 89 -0.53 -19.24 -5.03
C LEU A 89 -0.93 -20.05 -6.28
N LYS A 90 -0.13 -19.96 -7.34
CA LYS A 90 -0.45 -20.55 -8.65
C LYS A 90 -0.72 -22.05 -8.64
N PRO A 91 0.09 -22.90 -7.98
CA PRO A 91 -0.20 -24.34 -7.85
C PRO A 91 -1.49 -24.68 -7.11
N LEU A 92 -2.01 -23.74 -6.32
CA LEU A 92 -3.27 -23.88 -5.59
C LEU A 92 -4.48 -23.46 -6.42
N GLY A 93 -4.31 -23.11 -7.70
CA GLY A 93 -5.37 -22.53 -8.53
C GLY A 93 -5.77 -21.11 -8.09
N LEU A 94 -4.84 -20.39 -7.45
CA LEU A 94 -5.07 -19.06 -6.91
C LEU A 94 -4.07 -18.06 -7.53
N GLY A 95 -4.40 -16.80 -7.46
CA GLY A 95 -3.53 -15.69 -7.88
C GLY A 95 -3.76 -14.44 -7.06
N LEU A 96 -3.05 -13.38 -7.41
CA LEU A 96 -3.16 -12.08 -6.79
C LEU A 96 -4.00 -11.15 -7.64
N LYS A 97 -4.83 -10.35 -6.98
CA LYS A 97 -5.54 -9.21 -7.54
C LYS A 97 -5.19 -7.98 -6.72
N VAL A 98 -4.79 -6.89 -7.38
CA VAL A 98 -4.40 -5.64 -6.73
C VAL A 98 -5.41 -4.54 -7.00
N TYR A 99 -5.66 -3.70 -5.99
CA TYR A 99 -6.58 -2.57 -6.03
C TYR A 99 -5.84 -1.23 -6.11
N ASP A 100 -4.73 -1.10 -5.39
CA ASP A 100 -3.87 0.07 -5.39
C ASP A 100 -2.40 -0.31 -5.12
N CYS A 101 -1.48 0.49 -5.66
CA CYS A 101 -0.05 0.32 -5.50
C CYS A 101 0.58 1.67 -5.11
N TYR A 102 1.51 2.20 -5.87
CA TYR A 102 1.97 3.57 -5.66
C TYR A 102 0.81 4.56 -5.80
N ARG A 103 0.68 5.45 -4.82
CA ARG A 103 -0.34 6.50 -4.74
C ARG A 103 0.36 7.86 -4.65
N PRO A 104 0.23 8.75 -5.66
CA PRO A 104 0.88 10.06 -5.62
C PRO A 104 0.36 10.91 -4.45
N ARG A 105 1.21 11.81 -3.92
CA ARG A 105 0.80 12.73 -2.84
C ARG A 105 -0.44 13.55 -3.18
N GLN A 106 -0.60 13.95 -4.45
CA GLN A 106 -1.80 14.66 -4.90
C GLN A 106 -3.08 13.81 -4.73
N ALA A 107 -3.01 12.48 -4.85
CA ALA A 107 -4.12 11.59 -4.56
C ALA A 107 -4.43 11.57 -3.05
N VAL A 108 -3.42 11.53 -2.20
CA VAL A 108 -3.61 11.61 -0.74
C VAL A 108 -4.24 12.96 -0.36
N ALA A 109 -3.81 14.05 -0.97
CA ALA A 109 -4.41 15.36 -0.77
C ALA A 109 -5.88 15.42 -1.23
N ASP A 110 -6.22 14.70 -2.31
CA ASP A 110 -7.60 14.56 -2.79
C ASP A 110 -8.48 13.79 -1.80
N PHE A 111 -7.95 12.71 -1.18
CA PHE A 111 -8.62 11.98 -0.08
C PHE A 111 -8.89 12.88 1.13
N VAL A 112 -7.89 13.67 1.52
CA VAL A 112 -8.01 14.62 2.64
C VAL A 112 -9.07 15.69 2.34
N ALA A 113 -9.07 16.25 1.12
CA ALA A 113 -10.06 17.24 0.69
C ALA A 113 -11.48 16.65 0.71
N TRP A 114 -11.63 15.42 0.15
CA TRP A 114 -12.90 14.70 0.19
C TRP A 114 -13.39 14.43 1.62
N ALA A 115 -12.50 13.99 2.51
CA ALA A 115 -12.88 13.69 3.90
C ALA A 115 -13.31 14.94 4.69
N LYS A 116 -12.79 16.12 4.35
CA LYS A 116 -13.18 17.41 4.92
C LYS A 116 -14.50 17.96 4.34
N ALA A 117 -14.90 17.52 3.15
CA ALA A 117 -16.17 17.89 2.52
C ALA A 117 -17.31 17.04 3.10
N LEU A 118 -17.83 17.41 4.28
CA LEU A 118 -18.77 16.60 5.07
C LEU A 118 -20.13 16.37 4.36
N ASP A 119 -20.49 17.23 3.43
CA ASP A 119 -21.74 17.13 2.66
C ASP A 119 -21.64 16.15 1.49
N ASP A 120 -20.43 15.81 1.03
CA ASP A 120 -20.21 14.78 0.03
C ASP A 120 -20.37 13.40 0.66
N ARG A 121 -21.52 12.76 0.44
CA ARG A 121 -21.92 11.47 0.99
C ARG A 121 -22.31 10.44 -0.08
N ALA A 122 -21.93 10.68 -1.32
CA ALA A 122 -22.35 9.86 -2.46
C ALA A 122 -22.08 8.37 -2.29
N THR A 123 -20.99 8.00 -1.61
CA THR A 123 -20.54 6.62 -1.41
C THR A 123 -20.73 6.09 0.02
N GLN A 124 -21.35 6.89 0.90
CA GLN A 124 -21.50 6.54 2.31
C GLN A 124 -22.18 5.18 2.53
N ALA A 125 -23.22 4.90 1.75
CA ALA A 125 -23.99 3.67 1.88
C ALA A 125 -23.13 2.41 1.67
N GLU A 126 -22.07 2.47 0.87
CA GLU A 126 -21.16 1.36 0.62
C GLU A 126 -19.98 1.37 1.58
N PHE A 127 -19.16 2.41 1.56
CA PHE A 127 -17.82 2.38 2.16
C PHE A 127 -17.78 2.74 3.65
N TYR A 128 -18.69 3.61 4.14
CA TYR A 128 -18.64 4.14 5.52
C TYR A 128 -20.02 4.34 6.15
N SER A 129 -20.97 3.44 5.88
CA SER A 129 -22.37 3.56 6.34
C SER A 129 -22.53 3.57 7.87
N THR A 130 -21.54 3.08 8.62
CA THR A 130 -21.54 3.03 10.10
C THR A 130 -20.58 4.04 10.75
N VAL A 131 -19.88 4.84 9.94
CA VAL A 131 -18.91 5.82 10.42
C VAL A 131 -19.30 7.22 9.96
N ASP A 132 -19.38 8.14 10.91
CA ASP A 132 -19.55 9.54 10.58
C ASP A 132 -18.27 10.07 9.90
N LYS A 133 -18.42 10.73 8.75
CA LYS A 133 -17.32 11.22 7.91
C LYS A 133 -16.33 12.11 8.68
N LYS A 134 -16.81 12.92 9.63
CA LYS A 134 -15.96 13.76 10.51
C LYS A 134 -14.97 12.96 11.37
N ASN A 135 -15.22 11.67 11.59
CA ASN A 135 -14.41 10.80 12.43
C ASN A 135 -13.38 9.96 11.64
N LEU A 136 -13.31 10.08 10.31
CA LEU A 136 -12.46 9.22 9.46
C LEU A 136 -10.97 9.36 9.82
N PHE A 137 -10.48 10.58 10.10
CA PHE A 137 -9.10 10.80 10.54
C PHE A 137 -8.85 10.20 11.94
N ALA A 138 -9.73 10.49 12.91
CA ALA A 138 -9.56 10.00 14.28
C ALA A 138 -9.63 8.46 14.38
N LYS A 139 -10.33 7.81 13.45
CA LYS A 139 -10.45 6.35 13.37
C LYS A 139 -9.37 5.70 12.48
N GLY A 140 -8.45 6.47 11.91
CA GLY A 140 -7.34 5.96 11.11
C GLY A 140 -7.70 5.52 9.69
N TYR A 141 -8.92 5.79 9.20
CA TYR A 141 -9.32 5.42 7.84
C TYR A 141 -8.75 6.37 6.78
N ILE A 142 -8.52 7.64 7.12
CA ILE A 142 -7.86 8.63 6.26
C ILE A 142 -6.69 9.24 7.00
N ALA A 143 -5.56 9.41 6.31
CA ALA A 143 -4.35 10.01 6.83
C ALA A 143 -3.81 11.09 5.89
N GLU A 144 -3.07 12.08 6.44
CA GLU A 144 -2.44 13.14 5.65
C GLU A 144 -1.16 12.67 4.91
N ARG A 145 -0.64 11.51 5.27
CA ARG A 145 0.47 10.81 4.61
C ARG A 145 0.12 9.35 4.40
N SER A 146 0.60 8.77 3.32
CA SER A 146 0.35 7.36 2.99
C SER A 146 1.65 6.64 2.64
N SER A 147 1.83 5.43 3.17
CA SER A 147 2.93 4.55 2.80
C SER A 147 2.94 4.23 1.30
N HIS A 148 1.80 4.22 0.63
CA HIS A 148 1.69 4.03 -0.81
C HIS A 148 2.50 5.06 -1.61
N SER A 149 2.62 6.31 -1.10
CA SER A 149 3.40 7.36 -1.78
C SER A 149 4.91 7.08 -1.82
N ARG A 150 5.39 6.05 -1.09
CA ARG A 150 6.78 5.61 -1.09
C ARG A 150 7.08 4.50 -2.11
N GLY A 151 6.04 3.98 -2.80
CA GLY A 151 6.17 3.04 -3.90
C GLY A 151 6.42 1.57 -3.52
N SER A 152 6.29 1.20 -2.23
CA SER A 152 6.48 -0.19 -1.80
C SER A 152 5.31 -0.74 -0.98
N THR A 153 4.15 -0.10 -1.09
CA THR A 153 2.90 -0.52 -0.45
C THR A 153 1.91 -0.95 -1.52
N VAL A 154 1.14 -1.99 -1.23
CA VAL A 154 0.14 -2.56 -2.12
C VAL A 154 -1.13 -2.93 -1.36
N ASP A 155 -2.29 -2.60 -1.93
CA ASP A 155 -3.61 -3.07 -1.51
C ASP A 155 -4.06 -4.19 -2.43
N MET A 156 -4.43 -5.35 -1.85
CA MET A 156 -4.61 -6.55 -2.65
C MET A 156 -5.49 -7.61 -2.00
N THR A 157 -5.86 -8.60 -2.81
CA THR A 157 -6.56 -9.81 -2.38
C THR A 157 -6.05 -11.04 -3.13
N ILE A 158 -6.53 -12.22 -2.71
CA ILE A 158 -6.37 -13.47 -3.45
C ILE A 158 -7.59 -13.68 -4.35
N ILE A 159 -7.35 -14.16 -5.57
CA ILE A 159 -8.40 -14.46 -6.55
C ILE A 159 -8.28 -15.91 -7.02
N PRO A 160 -9.39 -16.66 -7.23
CA PRO A 160 -9.34 -17.94 -7.91
C PRO A 160 -8.87 -17.81 -9.36
N LEU A 161 -8.20 -18.83 -9.89
CA LEU A 161 -7.79 -18.89 -11.29
C LEU A 161 -8.42 -20.11 -11.98
N PRO A 162 -9.06 -19.95 -13.16
CA PRO A 162 -9.29 -18.70 -13.89
C PRO A 162 -10.15 -17.72 -13.08
N ALA A 163 -9.91 -16.42 -13.25
CA ALA A 163 -10.62 -15.39 -12.52
C ALA A 163 -12.14 -15.45 -12.82
N PRO A 164 -13.01 -15.54 -11.81
CA PRO A 164 -14.46 -15.47 -12.01
C PRO A 164 -14.88 -14.10 -12.59
N ALA A 165 -16.06 -14.08 -13.22
CA ALA A 165 -16.66 -12.81 -13.62
C ALA A 165 -16.91 -11.92 -12.39
N GLN A 166 -16.64 -10.63 -12.52
CA GLN A 166 -16.92 -9.64 -11.50
C GLN A 166 -18.22 -8.90 -11.79
N GLU A 167 -18.93 -8.53 -10.74
CA GLU A 167 -20.09 -7.66 -10.85
C GLU A 167 -19.67 -6.31 -11.48
N ALA A 168 -20.46 -5.81 -12.44
CA ALA A 168 -20.24 -4.49 -13.02
C ALA A 168 -20.65 -3.39 -12.01
N TYR A 169 -19.71 -2.56 -11.62
CA TYR A 169 -20.01 -1.41 -10.76
C TYR A 169 -20.82 -0.35 -11.53
N GLN A 170 -21.85 0.18 -10.89
CA GLN A 170 -22.69 1.27 -11.41
C GLN A 170 -22.65 2.42 -10.42
N PRO A 171 -21.97 3.54 -10.73
CA PRO A 171 -21.86 4.68 -9.82
C PRO A 171 -23.19 5.15 -9.29
N GLY A 172 -23.29 5.29 -7.95
CA GLY A 172 -24.49 5.77 -7.26
C GLY A 172 -25.69 4.83 -7.30
N LYS A 173 -25.57 3.62 -7.88
CA LYS A 173 -26.66 2.64 -7.96
C LYS A 173 -26.34 1.40 -7.17
N ASN A 174 -27.36 0.83 -6.51
CA ASN A 174 -27.26 -0.45 -5.79
C ASN A 174 -26.10 -0.50 -4.77
N LEU A 175 -25.79 0.63 -4.14
CA LEU A 175 -24.76 0.71 -3.12
C LEU A 175 -25.17 -0.16 -1.93
N ARG A 176 -24.33 -1.15 -1.61
CA ARG A 176 -24.54 -2.11 -0.53
C ARG A 176 -23.40 -2.01 0.46
N PRO A 177 -23.67 -1.93 1.78
CA PRO A 177 -22.62 -1.81 2.77
C PRO A 177 -21.53 -2.89 2.62
N CYS A 178 -20.28 -2.48 2.52
CA CYS A 178 -19.11 -3.29 2.26
C CYS A 178 -18.82 -4.36 3.33
N TYR A 179 -19.37 -4.21 4.53
CA TYR A 179 -19.25 -5.17 5.64
C TYR A 179 -20.32 -6.26 5.66
N LEU A 180 -21.30 -6.22 4.77
CA LEU A 180 -22.29 -7.30 4.67
C LEU A 180 -21.66 -8.61 4.18
N PRO A 181 -22.30 -9.78 4.43
CA PRO A 181 -21.88 -11.04 3.83
C PRO A 181 -21.73 -10.95 2.31
N ALA A 182 -20.80 -11.72 1.74
CA ALA A 182 -20.42 -11.66 0.32
C ALA A 182 -21.61 -11.65 -0.65
N ALA A 183 -22.65 -12.44 -0.39
CA ALA A 183 -23.85 -12.48 -1.23
C ALA A 183 -24.73 -11.20 -1.16
N ARG A 184 -24.45 -10.28 -0.26
CA ARG A 184 -25.24 -9.06 -0.02
C ARG A 184 -24.47 -7.76 -0.15
N ARG A 185 -23.17 -7.80 -0.50
CA ARG A 185 -22.35 -6.66 -0.83
C ARG A 185 -21.97 -6.67 -2.30
N PHE A 186 -21.15 -5.71 -2.77
CA PHE A 186 -20.60 -5.75 -4.13
C PHE A 186 -19.88 -7.06 -4.40
N GLY A 187 -20.20 -7.67 -5.54
CA GLY A 187 -19.67 -8.97 -5.96
C GLY A 187 -18.25 -8.87 -6.49
N ASP A 188 -17.30 -8.61 -5.60
CA ASP A 188 -15.87 -8.72 -5.90
C ASP A 188 -15.50 -10.18 -6.17
N ASN A 189 -14.74 -10.44 -7.23
CA ASN A 189 -14.38 -11.79 -7.64
C ASN A 189 -13.17 -12.39 -6.88
N GLY A 190 -12.65 -11.70 -5.87
CA GLY A 190 -11.65 -12.23 -4.94
C GLY A 190 -12.21 -13.21 -3.92
N LEU A 191 -11.34 -13.89 -3.17
CA LEU A 191 -11.75 -14.69 -2.02
C LEU A 191 -12.49 -13.80 -1.00
N ASP A 192 -13.52 -14.36 -0.38
CA ASP A 192 -14.26 -13.63 0.66
C ASP A 192 -13.37 -13.37 1.89
N MET A 193 -12.98 -12.14 2.08
CA MET A 193 -12.18 -11.66 3.22
C MET A 193 -13.05 -11.13 4.38
N GLY A 194 -14.40 -11.23 4.29
CA GLY A 194 -15.33 -10.76 5.31
C GLY A 194 -15.82 -9.33 5.13
N THR A 195 -15.08 -8.49 4.40
CA THR A 195 -15.52 -7.17 3.93
C THR A 195 -15.07 -6.95 2.49
N GLY A 196 -15.64 -5.95 1.81
CA GLY A 196 -15.06 -5.41 0.59
C GLY A 196 -13.76 -4.64 0.85
N PHE A 197 -13.06 -4.28 -0.21
CA PHE A 197 -11.91 -3.36 -0.19
C PHE A 197 -12.36 -1.96 0.23
N ASP A 198 -11.49 -1.19 0.90
CA ASP A 198 -11.76 0.17 1.41
C ASP A 198 -12.99 0.28 2.33
N CYS A 199 -13.37 -0.81 2.99
CA CYS A 199 -14.49 -0.81 3.91
C CYS A 199 -14.12 -0.17 5.24
N PHE A 200 -14.60 1.04 5.51
CA PHE A 200 -14.36 1.77 6.76
C PHE A 200 -15.23 1.20 7.90
N HIS A 201 -14.87 0.00 8.32
CA HIS A 201 -15.58 -0.75 9.34
C HIS A 201 -14.61 -1.62 10.16
N PRO A 202 -14.81 -1.79 11.49
CA PRO A 202 -13.93 -2.62 12.30
C PRO A 202 -13.76 -4.07 11.82
N LEU A 203 -14.73 -4.61 11.07
CA LEU A 203 -14.60 -5.92 10.43
C LEU A 203 -13.47 -5.99 9.40
N SER A 204 -12.95 -4.85 8.91
CA SER A 204 -11.78 -4.80 8.03
C SER A 204 -10.46 -5.02 8.76
N HIS A 205 -10.42 -4.86 10.08
CA HIS A 205 -9.23 -5.13 10.88
C HIS A 205 -8.82 -6.59 10.70
N THR A 206 -7.56 -6.83 10.36
CA THR A 206 -7.05 -8.14 9.90
C THR A 206 -7.38 -9.27 10.88
N ALA A 207 -7.19 -9.05 12.17
CA ALA A 207 -7.40 -10.03 13.23
C ALA A 207 -8.78 -9.96 13.92
N ASN A 208 -9.77 -9.24 13.32
CA ASN A 208 -11.07 -9.08 13.96
C ASN A 208 -11.77 -10.44 14.21
N PRO A 209 -12.11 -10.82 15.46
CA PRO A 209 -12.65 -12.13 15.79
C PRO A 209 -14.09 -12.36 15.31
N ALA A 210 -14.83 -11.29 15.01
CA ALA A 210 -16.21 -11.36 14.53
C ALA A 210 -16.32 -11.79 13.05
N VAL A 211 -15.17 -11.83 12.34
CA VAL A 211 -15.11 -12.35 10.95
C VAL A 211 -15.26 -13.88 10.97
N GLY A 212 -16.02 -14.44 10.02
CA GLY A 212 -16.29 -15.88 9.92
C GLY A 212 -15.02 -16.73 9.77
N ALA A 213 -15.09 -18.02 10.10
CA ALA A 213 -13.92 -18.90 10.10
C ALA A 213 -13.25 -19.01 8.73
N GLN A 214 -14.02 -19.12 7.64
CA GLN A 214 -13.48 -19.19 6.28
C GLN A 214 -12.77 -17.88 5.91
N GLN A 215 -13.36 -16.75 6.22
CA GLN A 215 -12.76 -15.43 5.93
C GLN A 215 -11.47 -15.21 6.73
N ARG A 216 -11.43 -15.68 7.99
CA ARG A 216 -10.17 -15.66 8.77
C ARG A 216 -9.10 -16.54 8.15
N ALA A 217 -9.45 -17.73 7.64
CA ALA A 217 -8.50 -18.61 6.95
C ALA A 217 -7.96 -17.94 5.67
N ASN A 218 -8.83 -17.29 4.88
CA ASN A 218 -8.43 -16.55 3.68
C ASN A 218 -7.46 -15.41 4.02
N ARG A 219 -7.74 -14.61 5.07
CA ARG A 219 -6.84 -13.56 5.56
C ARG A 219 -5.52 -14.12 6.06
N LEU A 220 -5.52 -15.24 6.79
CA LEU A 220 -4.29 -15.87 7.29
C LEU A 220 -3.43 -16.39 6.14
N LEU A 221 -4.02 -16.92 5.07
CA LEU A 221 -3.29 -17.33 3.88
C LEU A 221 -2.56 -16.12 3.27
N LEU A 222 -3.28 -15.02 3.02
CA LEU A 222 -2.69 -13.80 2.47
C LEU A 222 -1.60 -13.25 3.40
N LEU A 223 -1.91 -13.08 4.68
CA LEU A 223 -1.00 -12.56 5.69
C LEU A 223 0.30 -13.38 5.76
N SER A 224 0.19 -14.71 5.80
CA SER A 224 1.33 -15.61 5.93
C SER A 224 2.24 -15.57 4.71
N LEU A 225 1.65 -15.53 3.51
CA LEU A 225 2.42 -15.44 2.25
C LEU A 225 3.10 -14.08 2.13
N MET A 226 2.39 -12.99 2.41
CA MET A 226 2.96 -11.65 2.37
C MET A 226 4.10 -11.48 3.38
N ALA A 227 3.91 -11.94 4.62
CA ALA A 227 4.95 -11.89 5.66
C ALA A 227 6.19 -12.72 5.27
N ARG A 228 6.03 -13.91 4.68
CA ARG A 228 7.14 -14.76 4.21
C ARG A 228 8.04 -14.03 3.22
N TYR A 229 7.48 -13.15 2.40
CA TYR A 229 8.22 -12.38 1.39
C TYR A 229 8.51 -10.94 1.79
N GLY A 230 8.47 -10.66 3.10
CA GLY A 230 8.95 -9.41 3.69
C GLY A 230 7.96 -8.26 3.66
N PHE A 231 6.66 -8.54 3.51
CA PHE A 231 5.63 -7.50 3.65
C PHE A 231 5.03 -7.53 5.05
N LYS A 232 4.81 -6.34 5.59
CA LYS A 232 4.10 -6.12 6.85
C LYS A 232 2.69 -5.60 6.57
N ASN A 233 1.70 -6.24 7.20
CA ASN A 233 0.31 -5.80 7.13
C ASN A 233 0.05 -4.57 8.01
N TYR A 234 -0.89 -3.73 7.60
CA TYR A 234 -1.48 -2.70 8.45
C TYR A 234 -2.70 -3.31 9.17
N ASP A 235 -2.65 -3.40 10.48
CA ASP A 235 -3.61 -4.16 11.30
C ASP A 235 -5.08 -3.76 11.12
N LEU A 236 -5.35 -2.51 10.74
CA LEU A 236 -6.71 -2.00 10.52
C LEU A 236 -7.29 -2.36 9.15
N GLU A 237 -6.47 -2.91 8.22
CA GLU A 237 -6.85 -3.16 6.83
C GLU A 237 -6.28 -4.50 6.36
N TRP A 238 -7.14 -5.51 6.13
CA TRP A 238 -6.71 -6.85 5.73
C TRP A 238 -6.01 -6.88 4.36
N TRP A 239 -6.22 -5.87 3.52
CA TRP A 239 -5.68 -5.77 2.15
C TRP A 239 -4.33 -5.08 2.07
N HIS A 240 -3.94 -4.26 3.08
CA HIS A 240 -2.84 -3.30 3.03
C HIS A 240 -1.51 -3.89 3.52
N TYR A 241 -0.49 -3.88 2.65
CA TYR A 241 0.83 -4.45 2.92
C TYR A 241 1.95 -3.52 2.46
N THR A 242 2.93 -3.25 3.31
CA THR A 242 4.14 -2.48 3.00
C THR A 242 5.37 -3.37 3.08
N LEU A 243 6.27 -3.30 2.08
CA LEU A 243 7.54 -4.04 2.10
C LEU A 243 8.46 -3.51 3.20
N GLU A 244 8.95 -4.40 4.07
CA GLU A 244 9.93 -4.05 5.11
C GLU A 244 11.28 -3.71 4.49
N GLY A 245 11.95 -2.68 5.03
CA GLY A 245 13.20 -2.16 4.49
C GLY A 245 13.06 -1.64 3.06
N GLU A 246 11.95 -1.01 2.75
CA GLU A 246 11.68 -0.39 1.46
C GLU A 246 12.79 0.60 1.03
N PRO A 247 13.03 0.81 -0.29
CA PRO A 247 14.11 1.67 -0.76
C PRO A 247 13.96 3.15 -0.38
N TYR A 248 12.73 3.63 -0.24
CA TYR A 248 12.41 5.06 -0.04
C TYR A 248 11.59 5.32 1.22
N PRO A 249 12.06 4.94 2.44
CA PRO A 249 11.23 4.99 3.66
C PRO A 249 10.78 6.39 4.06
N GLU A 250 11.47 7.44 3.60
CA GLU A 250 11.18 8.84 3.93
C GLU A 250 10.75 9.69 2.72
N THR A 251 10.74 9.12 1.50
CA THR A 251 10.42 9.86 0.27
C THR A 251 8.98 9.59 -0.15
N TYR A 252 8.15 10.61 -0.11
CA TYR A 252 6.74 10.58 -0.55
C TYR A 252 6.66 11.21 -1.94
N PHE A 253 6.58 10.38 -2.96
CA PHE A 253 6.57 10.79 -4.36
C PHE A 253 5.24 11.42 -4.80
N ASP A 254 5.30 12.23 -5.89
CA ASP A 254 4.12 12.89 -6.47
C ASP A 254 4.08 12.84 -8.01
N PHE A 255 4.80 11.91 -8.63
CA PHE A 255 4.68 11.67 -10.07
C PHE A 255 3.34 10.98 -10.40
N PRO A 256 2.73 11.24 -11.57
CA PRO A 256 1.46 10.60 -11.94
C PRO A 256 1.62 9.11 -12.21
N VAL A 257 0.55 8.34 -11.94
CA VAL A 257 0.44 6.93 -12.35
C VAL A 257 0.12 6.87 -13.84
N ARG A 258 1.17 6.63 -14.67
CA ARG A 258 1.09 6.55 -16.15
C ARG A 258 2.20 5.68 -16.74
#